data_aae1889184857adf79a7d0c9ed3d6070
#
_entry.id   aae1889184857adf79a7d0c9ed3d6070
#
_cell.length_a   1.000
_cell.length_b   1.000
_cell.length_c   1.000
_cell.angle_alpha   90.00
_cell.angle_beta   90.00
_cell.angle_gamma   90.00
#
_symmetry.space_group_name_H-M   'P 1'
#
loop_
_entity.id
_entity.type
_entity.pdbx_description
1 polymer ?
#
loop_
_entity_poly.entity_id
_entity_poly.type
_entity_poly.pdbx_seq_one_letter_code
_entity_poly.pdbx_strand_id
1 'polypeptide(L)'
;MINHQQKVNKYLLLLLFSISHLVSGQEGRQVGLIDNKATRETKNLYNNLKFLSKDHILFAHQHATEYGHGWSGDANRSDVKSVTGSHPAMIGVDLMRFSGASVEAIVKAKQELKKNVEDTYNRGGVTTIAWHFSNPVSPGGFYWKDSVSLPAVKYIIPDGEAHEEYKSILKEIGQWAKSLKGENGKSVPVIFRPYHEFDGGWFWWGKPHCSGEEFISLWRFTVSYLRDSLGVHNFIYAFSPDNKFITEEQFLERYPGNEWVDMVGMDNYGDMGRNRYALDTAALKLKVVSDYALRAGKLAAFTETGLESIPNTTWWTETLLRVLKMYDIQLAYVLVWRNDINSPTHYYAPYPGQVSVPDFMKFYDDPYILFENNLESIYKKKVKIK
;
A
#
# COMPACT_ATOMS: atom_id res chain seq x y z
N MET A 1 15.54 -56.15 -55.62
CA MET A 1 16.20 -55.44 -54.47
C MET A 1 15.56 -54.09 -54.32
N ILE A 2 14.38 -54.09 -53.77
CA ILE A 2 13.62 -52.90 -53.39
C ILE A 2 12.95 -53.25 -52.07
N ASN A 3 12.95 -52.33 -51.08
CA ASN A 3 12.29 -52.36 -49.74
C ASN A 3 13.17 -52.68 -48.53
N HIS A 4 13.92 -51.64 -48.13
CA HIS A 4 14.36 -51.57 -46.75
C HIS A 4 14.47 -50.09 -46.18
N GLN A 5 14.06 -49.11 -46.97
CA GLN A 5 14.17 -47.69 -46.53
C GLN A 5 12.82 -46.99 -46.12
N GLN A 6 11.69 -47.71 -46.21
CA GLN A 6 10.40 -47.08 -45.89
C GLN A 6 9.81 -47.41 -44.48
N LYS A 7 10.53 -48.20 -43.67
CA LYS A 7 10.03 -48.57 -42.34
C LYS A 7 10.64 -47.79 -41.17
N VAL A 8 11.68 -46.98 -41.40
CA VAL A 8 12.37 -46.24 -40.33
C VAL A 8 11.74 -44.85 -40.07
N ASN A 9 11.01 -44.29 -41.06
CA ASN A 9 10.43 -42.93 -40.91
C ASN A 9 9.03 -42.87 -40.26
N LYS A 10 8.45 -43.99 -39.86
CA LYS A 10 7.12 -44.00 -39.21
C LYS A 10 7.17 -44.00 -37.69
N TYR A 11 8.31 -44.28 -37.09
CA TYR A 11 8.49 -44.27 -35.62
C TYR A 11 9.17 -43.04 -35.10
N LEU A 12 9.74 -42.19 -35.97
CA LEU A 12 10.37 -40.92 -35.55
C LEU A 12 9.38 -39.75 -35.50
N LEU A 13 8.18 -39.88 -36.10
CA LEU A 13 7.13 -38.84 -36.07
C LEU A 13 6.14 -38.99 -34.90
N LEU A 14 6.21 -40.08 -34.13
CA LEU A 14 5.33 -40.32 -32.98
C LEU A 14 5.96 -40.00 -31.64
N LEU A 15 7.24 -39.59 -31.60
CA LEU A 15 7.96 -39.20 -30.40
C LEU A 15 8.14 -37.68 -30.25
N LEU A 16 7.68 -36.86 -31.21
CA LEU A 16 7.74 -35.40 -31.16
C LEU A 16 6.38 -34.73 -30.80
N PHE A 17 5.33 -35.53 -30.55
CA PHE A 17 4.02 -35.02 -30.19
C PHE A 17 3.62 -35.22 -28.71
N SER A 18 4.53 -35.72 -27.86
CA SER A 18 4.22 -36.01 -26.45
C SER A 18 5.00 -35.14 -25.43
N ILE A 19 5.67 -34.06 -25.85
CA ILE A 19 6.38 -33.14 -24.92
C ILE A 19 5.77 -31.72 -24.89
N SER A 20 4.69 -31.48 -25.60
CA SER A 20 4.05 -30.15 -25.63
C SER A 20 2.83 -30.00 -24.72
N HIS A 21 2.59 -30.90 -23.74
CA HIS A 21 1.41 -30.83 -22.87
C HIS A 21 1.71 -30.92 -21.38
N LEU A 22 2.87 -30.43 -20.92
CA LEU A 22 3.17 -30.37 -19.48
C LEU A 22 3.62 -28.98 -18.98
N VAL A 23 3.25 -27.93 -19.73
CA VAL A 23 3.36 -26.53 -19.23
C VAL A 23 2.05 -25.82 -19.53
N SER A 24 0.97 -26.35 -19.01
CA SER A 24 -0.30 -25.62 -18.92
C SER A 24 -1.08 -26.17 -17.73
N GLY A 25 -1.06 -25.50 -16.63
CA GLY A 25 -1.91 -25.94 -15.55
C GLY A 25 -1.60 -25.38 -14.16
N GLN A 26 -1.09 -24.17 -14.08
CA GLN A 26 -1.32 -23.34 -12.89
C GLN A 26 -1.78 -21.94 -13.31
N GLU A 27 -2.79 -21.89 -14.19
CA GLU A 27 -3.63 -20.70 -14.25
C GLU A 27 -4.44 -20.63 -12.95
N GLY A 28 -3.98 -19.78 -12.11
CA GLY A 28 -4.66 -18.95 -11.18
C GLY A 28 -5.89 -19.49 -10.48
N ARG A 29 -5.73 -20.31 -9.44
CA ARG A 29 -6.67 -20.20 -8.33
C ARG A 29 -6.67 -18.73 -7.92
N GLN A 30 -7.81 -18.07 -8.02
CA GLN A 30 -8.04 -16.73 -7.53
C GLN A 30 -7.62 -16.70 -6.06
N VAL A 31 -6.36 -16.29 -5.81
CA VAL A 31 -5.80 -16.24 -4.46
C VAL A 31 -6.47 -15.04 -3.81
N GLY A 32 -7.36 -15.29 -2.86
CA GLY A 32 -7.94 -14.26 -2.02
C GLY A 32 -6.89 -13.67 -1.06
N LEU A 33 -7.32 -13.29 0.13
CA LEU A 33 -6.43 -12.86 1.22
C LEU A 33 -5.40 -13.96 1.52
N ILE A 34 -4.11 -13.58 1.61
CA ILE A 34 -2.98 -14.53 1.80
C ILE A 34 -3.00 -15.20 3.18
N ASP A 35 -3.63 -14.57 4.16
CA ASP A 35 -3.79 -15.12 5.50
C ASP A 35 -5.12 -15.87 5.63
N ASN A 36 -5.07 -17.20 5.59
CA ASN A 36 -6.26 -18.05 5.78
C ASN A 36 -6.84 -17.95 7.20
N LYS A 37 -6.03 -17.53 8.19
CA LYS A 37 -6.43 -17.31 9.59
C LYS A 37 -6.84 -15.87 9.87
N ALA A 38 -6.86 -15.00 8.85
CA ALA A 38 -7.26 -13.59 9.00
C ALA A 38 -8.57 -13.45 9.75
N THR A 39 -8.67 -12.42 10.60
CA THR A 39 -9.88 -12.16 11.38
C THR A 39 -11.09 -11.96 10.46
N ARG A 40 -12.28 -12.14 11.00
CA ARG A 40 -13.51 -11.93 10.24
C ARG A 40 -13.60 -10.50 9.71
N GLU A 41 -13.21 -9.54 10.52
CA GLU A 41 -13.20 -8.13 10.16
C GLU A 41 -12.20 -7.84 9.03
N THR A 42 -11.02 -8.48 9.05
CA THR A 42 -10.01 -8.38 7.98
C THR A 42 -10.52 -8.98 6.67
N LYS A 43 -11.14 -10.16 6.72
CA LYS A 43 -11.76 -10.80 5.55
C LYS A 43 -12.89 -9.94 4.97
N ASN A 44 -13.71 -9.37 5.85
CA ASN A 44 -14.80 -8.49 5.43
C ASN A 44 -14.26 -7.22 4.77
N LEU A 45 -13.28 -6.55 5.38
CA LEU A 45 -12.64 -5.36 4.80
C LEU A 45 -12.08 -5.67 3.41
N TYR A 46 -11.28 -6.73 3.27
CA TYR A 46 -10.70 -7.13 1.99
C TYR A 46 -11.76 -7.34 0.90
N ASN A 47 -12.82 -8.11 1.22
CA ASN A 47 -13.88 -8.39 0.28
C ASN A 47 -14.71 -7.16 -0.08
N ASN A 48 -14.96 -6.27 0.89
CA ASN A 48 -15.69 -5.03 0.66
C ASN A 48 -14.87 -4.03 -0.16
N LEU A 49 -13.57 -3.91 0.08
CA LEU A 49 -12.67 -3.12 -0.77
C LEU A 49 -12.67 -3.64 -2.22
N LYS A 50 -12.62 -4.97 -2.39
CA LYS A 50 -12.69 -5.61 -3.72
C LYS A 50 -14.05 -5.41 -4.40
N PHE A 51 -15.12 -5.35 -3.63
CA PHE A 51 -16.45 -5.04 -4.15
C PHE A 51 -16.57 -3.58 -4.57
N LEU A 52 -16.12 -2.66 -3.70
CA LEU A 52 -16.21 -1.20 -3.95
C LEU A 52 -15.33 -0.77 -5.11
N SER A 53 -14.13 -1.35 -5.26
CA SER A 53 -13.17 -0.95 -6.31
C SER A 53 -13.66 -1.16 -7.75
N LYS A 54 -14.80 -1.81 -7.96
CA LYS A 54 -15.42 -1.95 -9.28
C LYS A 54 -16.03 -0.65 -9.79
N ASP A 55 -16.60 0.12 -8.88
CA ASP A 55 -17.40 1.31 -9.23
C ASP A 55 -16.99 2.55 -8.43
N HIS A 56 -16.15 2.40 -7.40
CA HIS A 56 -15.81 3.48 -6.48
C HIS A 56 -14.36 3.36 -5.98
N ILE A 57 -13.79 4.49 -5.56
CA ILE A 57 -12.47 4.61 -4.94
C ILE A 57 -12.59 5.31 -3.59
N LEU A 58 -11.95 4.78 -2.54
CA LEU A 58 -11.85 5.45 -1.26
C LEU A 58 -10.82 6.57 -1.33
N PHE A 59 -11.19 7.78 -0.92
CA PHE A 59 -10.23 8.87 -0.74
C PHE A 59 -9.49 8.69 0.59
N ALA A 60 -8.16 8.78 0.54
CA ALA A 60 -7.27 8.64 1.68
C ALA A 60 -6.34 9.85 1.83
N HIS A 61 -5.99 10.17 3.09
CA HIS A 61 -5.05 11.25 3.41
C HIS A 61 -4.11 10.80 4.53
N GLN A 62 -2.81 10.99 4.33
CA GLN A 62 -1.77 10.62 5.28
C GLN A 62 -1.81 11.52 6.51
N HIS A 63 -1.75 10.94 7.73
CA HIS A 63 -1.77 11.61 9.03
C HIS A 63 -2.98 12.53 9.28
N ALA A 64 -4.09 12.32 8.54
CA ALA A 64 -5.20 13.27 8.47
C ALA A 64 -5.85 13.61 9.81
N THR A 65 -5.79 12.73 10.82
CA THR A 65 -6.42 12.90 12.13
C THR A 65 -5.43 13.09 13.28
N GLU A 66 -4.13 13.07 12.98
CA GLU A 66 -3.08 13.31 13.97
C GLU A 66 -2.70 14.79 14.03
N TYR A 67 -2.60 15.40 12.87
CA TYR A 67 -2.26 16.81 12.67
C TYR A 67 -2.66 17.26 11.25
N GLY A 68 -2.61 18.56 11.02
CA GLY A 68 -2.86 19.17 9.73
C GLY A 68 -2.26 20.56 9.62
N HIS A 69 -2.72 21.36 8.68
CA HIS A 69 -2.19 22.69 8.43
C HIS A 69 -2.42 23.61 9.65
N GLY A 70 -1.36 23.85 10.42
CA GLY A 70 -1.36 24.74 11.59
C GLY A 70 -2.08 24.19 12.83
N TRP A 71 -2.32 22.87 12.93
CA TRP A 71 -2.92 22.26 14.12
C TRP A 71 -2.40 20.83 14.37
N SER A 72 -2.48 20.36 15.62
CA SER A 72 -2.18 18.97 15.99
C SER A 72 -2.95 18.54 17.23
N GLY A 73 -3.29 17.25 17.30
CA GLY A 73 -3.90 16.62 18.48
C GLY A 73 -5.35 17.01 18.75
N ASP A 74 -6.00 17.78 17.89
CA ASP A 74 -7.40 18.15 18.03
C ASP A 74 -8.30 16.92 17.80
N ALA A 75 -9.14 16.64 18.78
CA ALA A 75 -10.04 15.48 18.70
C ALA A 75 -11.03 15.60 17.52
N ASN A 76 -11.20 14.49 16.78
CA ASN A 76 -12.21 14.40 15.71
C ASN A 76 -12.07 15.47 14.61
N ARG A 77 -10.82 15.91 14.34
CA ARG A 77 -10.48 16.91 13.32
C ARG A 77 -9.69 16.29 12.18
N SER A 78 -9.89 16.78 10.97
CA SER A 78 -8.99 16.70 9.84
C SER A 78 -9.19 17.94 8.96
N ASP A 79 -8.17 18.35 8.21
CA ASP A 79 -8.31 19.47 7.25
C ASP A 79 -9.40 19.17 6.23
N VAL A 80 -9.44 17.95 5.74
CA VAL A 80 -10.49 17.46 4.83
C VAL A 80 -11.89 17.62 5.44
N LYS A 81 -12.08 17.20 6.70
CA LYS A 81 -13.36 17.36 7.39
C LYS A 81 -13.72 18.81 7.60
N SER A 82 -12.73 19.65 7.88
CA SER A 82 -12.97 21.09 8.06
C SER A 82 -13.45 21.78 6.77
N VAL A 83 -13.19 21.17 5.60
CA VAL A 83 -13.66 21.63 4.28
C VAL A 83 -14.98 20.98 3.87
N THR A 84 -15.10 19.65 4.04
CA THR A 84 -16.21 18.86 3.45
C THR A 84 -17.28 18.44 4.47
N GLY A 85 -16.99 18.53 5.76
CA GLY A 85 -17.84 17.94 6.81
C GLY A 85 -17.57 16.46 7.08
N SER A 86 -16.76 15.77 6.25
CA SER A 86 -16.42 14.35 6.37
C SER A 86 -14.91 14.15 6.50
N HIS A 87 -14.49 13.16 7.29
CA HIS A 87 -13.13 12.66 7.21
C HIS A 87 -12.89 11.95 5.88
N PRO A 88 -11.61 11.82 5.41
CA PRO A 88 -11.27 10.85 4.38
C PRO A 88 -11.79 9.45 4.74
N ALA A 89 -12.18 8.66 3.77
CA ALA A 89 -12.63 7.27 3.99
C ALA A 89 -11.52 6.39 4.57
N MET A 90 -10.28 6.75 4.28
CA MET A 90 -9.09 6.04 4.77
C MET A 90 -8.06 7.04 5.31
N ILE A 91 -7.45 6.67 6.43
CA ILE A 91 -6.37 7.44 7.06
C ILE A 91 -5.06 6.69 6.87
N GLY A 92 -4.06 7.36 6.29
CA GLY A 92 -2.69 6.88 6.29
C GLY A 92 -1.99 7.22 7.60
N VAL A 93 -1.21 6.30 8.15
CA VAL A 93 -0.37 6.51 9.33
C VAL A 93 1.00 5.85 9.12
N ASP A 94 1.94 6.03 10.07
CA ASP A 94 3.30 5.55 9.90
C ASP A 94 3.87 4.94 11.18
N LEU A 95 4.62 3.84 11.03
CA LEU A 95 5.36 3.20 12.12
C LEU A 95 6.77 3.82 12.33
N MET A 96 7.09 4.92 11.69
CA MET A 96 8.42 5.57 11.75
C MET A 96 8.95 5.69 13.18
N ARG A 97 8.08 6.02 14.15
CA ARG A 97 8.45 6.23 15.55
C ARG A 97 8.58 4.93 16.37
N PHE A 98 8.44 3.75 15.76
CA PHE A 98 8.58 2.47 16.47
C PHE A 98 10.04 2.00 16.57
N SER A 99 10.96 2.71 15.93
CA SER A 99 12.40 2.45 15.97
C SER A 99 13.18 3.76 15.93
N GLY A 100 14.45 3.74 16.31
CA GLY A 100 15.34 4.89 16.20
C GLY A 100 15.07 6.03 17.20
N ALA A 101 14.33 5.78 18.29
CA ALA A 101 13.99 6.77 19.32
C ALA A 101 14.19 6.20 20.72
N SER A 102 14.06 7.04 21.78
CA SER A 102 14.09 6.54 23.17
C SER A 102 12.92 5.61 23.47
N VAL A 103 13.07 4.75 24.46
CA VAL A 103 12.01 3.80 24.87
C VAL A 103 10.71 4.54 25.21
N GLU A 104 10.80 5.65 25.94
CA GLU A 104 9.64 6.47 26.35
C GLU A 104 8.94 7.07 25.14
N ALA A 105 9.69 7.56 24.14
CA ALA A 105 9.16 8.11 22.92
C ALA A 105 8.46 7.04 22.07
N ILE A 106 9.03 5.82 22.00
CA ILE A 106 8.43 4.67 21.31
C ILE A 106 7.12 4.25 21.99
N VAL A 107 7.10 4.14 23.33
CA VAL A 107 5.89 3.78 24.08
C VAL A 107 4.78 4.80 23.84
N LYS A 108 5.10 6.09 23.92
CA LYS A 108 4.15 7.16 23.64
C LYS A 108 3.61 7.09 22.23
N ALA A 109 4.49 6.95 21.22
CA ALA A 109 4.11 6.85 19.83
C ALA A 109 3.18 5.65 19.57
N LYS A 110 3.45 4.48 20.17
CA LYS A 110 2.60 3.29 20.06
C LYS A 110 1.19 3.53 20.64
N GLN A 111 1.09 4.26 21.75
CA GLN A 111 -0.21 4.58 22.36
C GLN A 111 -1.01 5.57 21.51
N GLU A 112 -0.36 6.65 21.05
CA GLU A 112 -0.98 7.66 20.19
C GLU A 112 -1.48 7.04 18.88
N LEU A 113 -0.63 6.25 18.23
CA LEU A 113 -0.99 5.58 16.97
C LEU A 113 -2.09 4.54 17.16
N LYS A 114 -2.03 3.77 18.26
CA LYS A 114 -3.09 2.81 18.62
C LYS A 114 -4.45 3.53 18.73
N LYS A 115 -4.49 4.63 19.49
CA LYS A 115 -5.71 5.41 19.65
C LYS A 115 -6.24 5.92 18.30
N ASN A 116 -5.39 6.47 17.46
CA ASN A 116 -5.80 7.01 16.16
C ASN A 116 -6.38 5.93 15.24
N VAL A 117 -5.75 4.75 15.20
CA VAL A 117 -6.23 3.60 14.41
C VAL A 117 -7.56 3.07 14.94
N GLU A 118 -7.72 2.94 16.27
CA GLU A 118 -8.95 2.48 16.90
C GLU A 118 -10.09 3.49 16.73
N ASP A 119 -9.83 4.79 16.89
CA ASP A 119 -10.82 5.84 16.65
C ASP A 119 -11.29 5.85 15.18
N THR A 120 -10.36 5.67 14.24
CA THR A 120 -10.69 5.57 12.81
C THR A 120 -11.61 4.38 12.52
N TYR A 121 -11.28 3.21 13.06
CA TYR A 121 -12.13 2.02 12.96
C TYR A 121 -13.52 2.22 13.57
N ASN A 122 -13.59 2.82 14.76
CA ASN A 122 -14.85 3.04 15.48
C ASN A 122 -15.78 4.00 14.72
N ARG A 123 -15.24 4.97 14.00
CA ARG A 123 -16.01 5.84 13.09
C ARG A 123 -16.45 5.12 11.80
N GLY A 124 -15.84 4.00 11.44
CA GLY A 124 -16.10 3.26 10.20
C GLY A 124 -15.10 3.57 9.08
N GLY A 125 -14.08 4.36 9.33
CA GLY A 125 -12.96 4.60 8.43
C GLY A 125 -11.98 3.44 8.37
N VAL A 126 -11.07 3.44 7.40
CA VAL A 126 -10.05 2.41 7.17
C VAL A 126 -8.66 2.99 7.45
N THR A 127 -7.72 2.17 7.90
CA THR A 127 -6.34 2.59 8.12
C THR A 127 -5.38 1.85 7.20
N THR A 128 -4.48 2.60 6.53
CA THR A 128 -3.28 2.10 5.87
C THR A 128 -2.04 2.58 6.61
N ILE A 129 -1.03 1.72 6.73
CA ILE A 129 0.16 1.97 7.52
C ILE A 129 1.39 1.86 6.64
N ALA A 130 2.08 2.98 6.41
CA ALA A 130 3.43 3.00 5.86
C ALA A 130 4.46 2.70 6.97
N TRP A 131 5.65 2.30 6.58
CA TRP A 131 6.74 2.09 7.53
C TRP A 131 8.03 2.74 7.00
N HIS A 132 8.25 3.99 7.40
CA HIS A 132 9.54 4.65 7.24
C HIS A 132 10.50 4.11 8.31
N PHE A 133 11.07 2.97 7.99
CA PHE A 133 11.88 2.19 8.93
C PHE A 133 13.30 2.76 9.02
N SER A 134 13.68 3.27 10.20
CA SER A 134 15.06 3.69 10.47
C SER A 134 16.02 2.52 10.23
N ASN A 135 17.20 2.79 9.66
CA ASN A 135 18.18 1.75 9.36
C ASN A 135 18.54 0.97 10.65
N PRO A 136 18.29 -0.35 10.71
CA PRO A 136 18.46 -1.11 11.96
C PRO A 136 19.91 -1.48 12.26
N VAL A 137 20.83 -1.30 11.31
CA VAL A 137 22.25 -1.70 11.46
C VAL A 137 23.22 -0.53 11.47
N SER A 138 22.72 0.70 11.30
CA SER A 138 23.54 1.91 11.37
C SER A 138 22.76 3.06 12.01
N PRO A 139 23.46 3.99 12.70
CA PRO A 139 22.84 5.23 13.14
C PRO A 139 22.26 6.00 11.94
N GLY A 140 21.13 6.63 12.13
CA GLY A 140 20.48 7.47 11.12
C GLY A 140 19.01 7.17 10.95
N GLY A 141 18.39 7.80 9.94
CA GLY A 141 17.00 7.64 9.62
C GLY A 141 16.74 6.52 8.59
N PHE A 142 15.62 6.67 7.90
CA PHE A 142 15.21 5.75 6.83
C PHE A 142 15.77 6.17 5.46
N TYR A 143 16.21 7.42 5.28
CA TYR A 143 16.86 7.82 4.03
C TYR A 143 18.29 7.27 3.95
N TRP A 144 18.66 6.81 2.76
CA TRP A 144 20.04 6.35 2.48
C TRP A 144 21.09 7.39 2.81
N LYS A 145 20.84 8.67 2.47
CA LYS A 145 21.76 9.79 2.75
C LYS A 145 21.97 10.06 4.25
N ASP A 146 21.02 9.68 5.10
CA ASP A 146 21.06 9.94 6.55
C ASP A 146 21.62 8.73 7.33
N SER A 147 21.66 7.56 6.70
CA SER A 147 22.35 6.38 7.21
C SER A 147 23.81 6.38 6.74
N VAL A 148 24.69 5.71 7.47
CA VAL A 148 26.13 5.63 7.16
C VAL A 148 26.39 4.77 5.91
N SER A 149 25.55 4.94 4.86
CA SER A 149 25.64 4.23 3.57
C SER A 149 25.91 2.73 3.69
N LEU A 150 25.33 2.08 4.72
CA LEU A 150 25.47 0.65 4.95
C LEU A 150 24.28 -0.11 4.34
N PRO A 151 24.50 -1.05 3.40
CA PRO A 151 23.45 -1.90 2.84
C PRO A 151 22.85 -2.80 3.91
N ALA A 152 21.79 -2.34 4.58
CA ALA A 152 21.24 -2.98 5.77
C ALA A 152 20.51 -4.30 5.47
N VAL A 153 19.92 -4.47 4.28
CA VAL A 153 19.07 -5.61 3.97
C VAL A 153 19.77 -6.94 4.21
N LYS A 154 20.98 -7.10 3.70
CA LYS A 154 21.76 -8.36 3.84
C LYS A 154 22.04 -8.75 5.29
N TYR A 155 22.07 -7.81 6.24
CA TYR A 155 22.32 -8.07 7.65
C TYR A 155 21.07 -8.48 8.43
N ILE A 156 19.87 -8.15 7.94
CA ILE A 156 18.62 -8.39 8.66
C ILE A 156 17.76 -9.53 8.08
N ILE A 157 18.04 -9.97 6.85
CA ILE A 157 17.41 -11.18 6.29
C ILE A 157 17.89 -12.43 7.02
N PRO A 158 17.24 -13.60 6.84
CA PRO A 158 17.73 -14.86 7.43
C PRO A 158 19.24 -15.07 7.18
N ASP A 159 19.92 -15.56 8.20
CA ASP A 159 21.38 -15.75 8.27
C ASP A 159 22.23 -14.47 8.37
N GLY A 160 21.61 -13.28 8.38
CA GLY A 160 22.30 -12.02 8.60
C GLY A 160 22.64 -11.76 10.07
N GLU A 161 23.73 -11.03 10.32
CA GLU A 161 24.27 -10.78 11.66
C GLU A 161 23.30 -10.03 12.59
N ALA A 162 22.41 -9.17 12.04
CA ALA A 162 21.41 -8.39 12.77
C ALA A 162 19.98 -8.99 12.65
N HIS A 163 19.85 -10.24 12.22
CA HIS A 163 18.55 -10.87 12.01
C HIS A 163 17.71 -10.97 13.29
N GLU A 164 18.32 -11.32 14.42
CA GLU A 164 17.60 -11.43 15.70
C GLU A 164 17.13 -10.06 16.22
N GLU A 165 17.91 -9.00 15.98
CA GLU A 165 17.49 -7.64 16.28
C GLU A 165 16.28 -7.22 15.44
N TYR A 166 16.31 -7.53 14.14
CA TYR A 166 15.18 -7.28 13.27
C TYR A 166 13.92 -8.06 13.70
N LYS A 167 14.05 -9.32 14.11
CA LYS A 167 12.94 -10.09 14.70
C LYS A 167 12.36 -9.42 15.95
N SER A 168 13.21 -8.83 16.76
CA SER A 168 12.76 -8.10 17.96
C SER A 168 11.89 -6.88 17.58
N ILE A 169 12.27 -6.13 16.55
CA ILE A 169 11.48 -5.01 16.03
C ILE A 169 10.12 -5.51 15.49
N LEU A 170 10.14 -6.57 14.70
CA LEU A 170 8.88 -7.17 14.19
C LEU A 170 7.98 -7.71 15.31
N LYS A 171 8.57 -8.24 16.39
CA LYS A 171 7.83 -8.69 17.58
C LYS A 171 7.07 -7.53 18.25
N GLU A 172 7.71 -6.37 18.36
CA GLU A 172 7.09 -5.15 18.89
C GLU A 172 5.92 -4.68 17.99
N ILE A 173 6.10 -4.67 16.67
CA ILE A 173 5.04 -4.36 15.71
C ILE A 173 3.89 -5.37 15.83
N GLY A 174 4.21 -6.66 15.89
CA GLY A 174 3.21 -7.73 16.00
C GLY A 174 2.40 -7.66 17.30
N GLN A 175 3.04 -7.35 18.43
CA GLN A 175 2.35 -7.17 19.71
C GLN A 175 1.40 -5.97 19.64
N TRP A 176 1.86 -4.84 19.11
CA TRP A 176 1.05 -3.65 18.89
C TRP A 176 -0.14 -3.94 17.97
N ALA A 177 0.07 -4.56 16.83
CA ALA A 177 -0.98 -4.90 15.88
C ALA A 177 -2.08 -5.78 16.49
N LYS A 178 -1.70 -6.79 17.30
CA LYS A 178 -2.65 -7.66 18.01
C LYS A 178 -3.40 -6.93 19.12
N SER A 179 -2.86 -5.85 19.65
CA SER A 179 -3.50 -5.02 20.68
C SER A 179 -4.60 -4.13 20.15
N LEU A 180 -4.68 -3.91 18.82
CA LEU A 180 -5.69 -3.04 18.19
C LEU A 180 -7.08 -3.65 18.33
N LYS A 181 -7.97 -2.94 19.05
CA LYS A 181 -9.34 -3.35 19.31
C LYS A 181 -10.30 -2.18 19.15
N GLY A 182 -11.35 -2.39 18.38
CA GLY A 182 -12.47 -1.45 18.39
C GLY A 182 -13.27 -1.52 19.69
N GLU A 183 -14.14 -0.52 19.91
CA GLU A 183 -15.06 -0.48 21.06
C GLU A 183 -15.95 -1.74 21.14
N ASN A 184 -16.22 -2.39 20.01
CA ASN A 184 -16.95 -3.65 19.93
C ASN A 184 -16.10 -4.86 20.34
N GLY A 185 -14.87 -4.67 20.82
CA GLY A 185 -13.90 -5.71 21.20
C GLY A 185 -13.31 -6.51 20.04
N LYS A 186 -13.63 -6.14 18.78
CA LYS A 186 -13.11 -6.82 17.58
C LYS A 186 -11.72 -6.32 17.22
N SER A 187 -10.94 -7.20 16.60
CA SER A 187 -9.62 -6.84 16.08
C SER A 187 -9.77 -5.85 14.94
N VAL A 188 -8.99 -4.77 14.98
CA VAL A 188 -9.00 -3.72 13.95
C VAL A 188 -8.11 -4.16 12.78
N PRO A 189 -8.66 -4.33 11.58
CA PRO A 189 -7.87 -4.60 10.38
C PRO A 189 -7.11 -3.35 9.94
N VAL A 190 -5.89 -3.54 9.43
CA VAL A 190 -5.10 -2.46 8.84
C VAL A 190 -4.40 -2.96 7.57
N ILE A 191 -4.18 -2.06 6.61
CA ILE A 191 -3.37 -2.32 5.43
C ILE A 191 -1.93 -1.96 5.78
N PHE A 192 -1.04 -2.97 5.82
CA PHE A 192 0.37 -2.76 6.15
C PHE A 192 1.21 -2.71 4.89
N ARG A 193 1.91 -1.60 4.68
CA ARG A 193 2.68 -1.26 3.49
C ARG A 193 4.15 -0.98 3.85
N PRO A 194 4.94 -2.03 4.14
CA PRO A 194 6.37 -1.89 4.42
C PRO A 194 7.19 -1.70 3.14
N TYR A 195 8.39 -1.13 3.26
CA TYR A 195 9.42 -1.06 2.21
C TYR A 195 8.91 -0.49 0.87
N HIS A 196 8.01 0.48 0.93
CA HIS A 196 7.49 1.15 -0.26
C HIS A 196 8.58 1.88 -1.05
N GLU A 197 8.29 2.26 -2.30
CA GLU A 197 9.20 3.00 -3.19
C GLU A 197 10.60 2.35 -3.34
N PHE A 198 10.67 1.03 -3.27
CA PHE A 198 11.90 0.24 -3.28
C PHE A 198 12.63 0.26 -4.63
N ASP A 199 12.00 0.70 -5.70
CA ASP A 199 12.59 0.92 -7.02
C ASP A 199 13.36 2.25 -7.11
N GLY A 200 13.22 3.14 -6.12
CA GLY A 200 14.03 4.33 -5.91
C GLY A 200 15.33 4.08 -5.16
N GLY A 201 16.15 5.13 -5.02
CA GLY A 201 17.44 5.06 -4.30
C GLY A 201 17.50 5.91 -3.03
N TRP A 202 16.39 6.48 -2.57
CA TRP A 202 16.38 7.37 -1.41
C TRP A 202 16.23 6.66 -0.07
N PHE A 203 15.65 5.46 -0.04
CA PHE A 203 15.57 4.63 1.16
C PHE A 203 16.66 3.57 1.19
N TRP A 204 17.09 3.14 2.38
CA TRP A 204 18.14 2.12 2.54
C TRP A 204 17.74 0.73 2.01
N TRP A 205 16.44 0.46 1.84
CA TRP A 205 15.92 -0.78 1.20
C TRP A 205 15.71 -0.63 -0.31
N GLY A 206 16.08 0.52 -0.88
CA GLY A 206 15.89 0.82 -2.29
C GLY A 206 16.80 0.01 -3.23
N LYS A 207 16.42 -0.03 -4.51
CA LYS A 207 17.04 -0.85 -5.56
C LYS A 207 18.57 -0.74 -5.64
N PRO A 208 19.21 0.44 -5.48
CA PRO A 208 20.69 0.52 -5.53
C PRO A 208 21.38 -0.09 -4.31
N HIS A 209 20.67 -0.38 -3.22
CA HIS A 209 21.25 -0.69 -1.91
C HIS A 209 21.06 -2.14 -1.48
N CYS A 210 20.27 -2.90 -2.24
CA CYS A 210 20.11 -4.35 -2.08
C CYS A 210 19.75 -4.99 -3.43
N SER A 211 20.05 -6.28 -3.57
CA SER A 211 19.62 -7.07 -4.74
C SER A 211 18.11 -7.32 -4.73
N GLY A 212 17.56 -7.77 -5.87
CA GLY A 212 16.16 -8.20 -5.95
C GLY A 212 15.88 -9.40 -5.03
N GLU A 213 16.80 -10.35 -4.96
CA GLU A 213 16.70 -11.52 -4.10
C GLU A 213 16.71 -11.17 -2.61
N GLU A 214 17.60 -10.26 -2.20
CA GLU A 214 17.65 -9.74 -0.82
C GLU A 214 16.35 -9.03 -0.44
N PHE A 215 15.80 -8.20 -1.33
CA PHE A 215 14.51 -7.53 -1.09
C PHE A 215 13.35 -8.53 -0.97
N ILE A 216 13.29 -9.52 -1.87
CA ILE A 216 12.27 -10.58 -1.83
C ILE A 216 12.40 -11.41 -0.54
N SER A 217 13.62 -11.72 -0.11
CA SER A 217 13.89 -12.41 1.15
C SER A 217 13.41 -11.60 2.35
N LEU A 218 13.73 -10.31 2.41
CA LEU A 218 13.26 -9.38 3.44
C LEU A 218 11.74 -9.34 3.51
N TRP A 219 11.06 -9.18 2.37
CA TRP A 219 9.61 -9.15 2.31
C TRP A 219 8.97 -10.45 2.81
N ARG A 220 9.42 -11.59 2.26
CA ARG A 220 8.87 -12.90 2.62
C ARG A 220 9.08 -13.23 4.09
N PHE A 221 10.25 -12.94 4.61
CA PHE A 221 10.53 -13.12 6.03
C PHE A 221 9.62 -12.24 6.90
N THR A 222 9.48 -10.96 6.58
CA THR A 222 8.61 -10.03 7.32
C THR A 222 7.18 -10.55 7.40
N VAL A 223 6.60 -10.92 6.25
CA VAL A 223 5.23 -11.43 6.18
C VAL A 223 5.06 -12.75 6.94
N SER A 224 5.96 -13.73 6.71
CA SER A 224 5.86 -15.02 7.37
C SER A 224 6.07 -14.90 8.88
N TYR A 225 7.00 -14.07 9.33
CA TYR A 225 7.24 -13.90 10.75
C TYR A 225 6.07 -13.23 11.47
N LEU A 226 5.53 -12.15 10.90
CA LEU A 226 4.33 -11.49 11.46
C LEU A 226 3.10 -12.41 11.41
N ARG A 227 2.78 -12.99 10.26
CA ARG A 227 1.58 -13.79 10.04
C ARG A 227 1.65 -15.14 10.74
N ASP A 228 2.73 -15.90 10.49
CA ASP A 228 2.79 -17.32 10.86
C ASP A 228 3.43 -17.54 12.23
N SER A 229 4.50 -16.81 12.57
CA SER A 229 5.22 -16.95 13.84
C SER A 229 4.59 -16.13 14.97
N LEU A 230 4.20 -14.89 14.71
CA LEU A 230 3.63 -13.99 15.71
C LEU A 230 2.09 -14.01 15.77
N GLY A 231 1.43 -14.62 14.78
CA GLY A 231 -0.04 -14.72 14.72
C GLY A 231 -0.73 -13.37 14.55
N VAL A 232 -0.19 -12.48 13.71
CA VAL A 232 -0.80 -11.21 13.35
C VAL A 232 -1.77 -11.46 12.21
N HIS A 233 -3.05 -11.59 12.52
CA HIS A 233 -4.13 -11.99 11.59
C HIS A 233 -5.06 -10.84 11.19
N ASN A 234 -4.65 -9.60 11.47
CA ASN A 234 -5.39 -8.39 11.15
C ASN A 234 -4.66 -7.46 10.16
N PHE A 235 -3.60 -7.95 9.50
CA PHE A 235 -2.92 -7.22 8.43
C PHE A 235 -3.40 -7.65 7.05
N ILE A 236 -3.47 -6.67 6.13
CA ILE A 236 -3.56 -6.82 4.68
C ILE A 236 -2.24 -6.28 4.13
N TYR A 237 -1.43 -7.11 3.49
CA TYR A 237 -0.07 -6.75 3.07
C TYR A 237 -0.07 -6.09 1.69
N ALA A 238 0.41 -4.84 1.62
CA ALA A 238 0.43 -4.02 0.42
C ALA A 238 1.86 -3.77 -0.11
N PHE A 239 2.09 -4.16 -1.36
CA PHE A 239 3.34 -3.99 -2.09
C PHE A 239 3.22 -2.79 -3.04
N SER A 240 4.09 -1.79 -2.91
CA SER A 240 4.04 -0.58 -3.74
C SER A 240 5.44 -0.05 -4.09
N PRO A 241 5.87 -0.16 -5.35
CA PRO A 241 6.98 0.64 -5.87
C PRO A 241 6.60 2.11 -6.02
N ASP A 242 7.58 2.97 -6.25
CA ASP A 242 7.43 4.27 -6.92
C ASP A 242 7.08 4.05 -8.40
N ASN A 243 7.13 5.05 -9.19
CA ASN A 243 6.70 5.05 -10.60
C ASN A 243 7.79 4.67 -11.63
N LYS A 244 8.84 3.93 -11.24
CA LYS A 244 9.99 3.60 -12.10
C LYS A 244 9.75 2.45 -13.09
N PHE A 245 8.50 2.15 -13.41
CA PHE A 245 8.10 1.11 -14.34
C PHE A 245 7.17 1.67 -15.43
N ILE A 246 7.12 0.95 -16.57
CA ILE A 246 6.18 1.18 -17.68
C ILE A 246 5.50 -0.14 -18.05
N THR A 247 6.17 -1.27 -17.87
CA THR A 247 5.66 -2.61 -18.17
C THR A 247 5.38 -3.40 -16.90
N GLU A 248 4.58 -4.45 -17.02
CA GLU A 248 4.28 -5.36 -15.91
C GLU A 248 5.54 -6.08 -15.41
N GLU A 249 6.45 -6.50 -16.30
CA GLU A 249 7.69 -7.14 -15.90
C GLU A 249 8.54 -6.21 -15.02
N GLN A 250 8.62 -4.93 -15.39
CA GLN A 250 9.32 -3.93 -14.59
C GLN A 250 8.62 -3.71 -13.23
N PHE A 251 7.29 -3.66 -13.21
CA PHE A 251 6.50 -3.56 -11.99
C PHE A 251 6.75 -4.73 -11.04
N LEU A 252 6.90 -5.93 -11.59
CA LEU A 252 7.09 -7.18 -10.84
C LEU A 252 8.56 -7.54 -10.60
N GLU A 253 9.53 -6.72 -11.00
CA GLU A 253 10.97 -7.04 -10.90
C GLU A 253 11.41 -7.53 -9.52
N ARG A 254 10.79 -6.99 -8.46
CA ARG A 254 11.08 -7.34 -7.04
C ARG A 254 9.87 -7.93 -6.33
N TYR A 255 8.89 -8.41 -7.09
CA TYR A 255 7.65 -8.93 -6.52
C TYR A 255 7.89 -10.25 -5.78
N PRO A 256 7.49 -10.36 -4.49
CA PRO A 256 7.81 -11.53 -3.68
C PRO A 256 6.97 -12.77 -4.00
N GLY A 257 5.93 -12.61 -4.81
CA GLY A 257 5.01 -13.70 -5.19
C GLY A 257 3.61 -13.54 -4.58
N ASN A 258 2.64 -14.18 -5.21
CA ASN A 258 1.21 -14.03 -4.89
C ASN A 258 0.83 -14.51 -3.47
N GLU A 259 1.61 -15.42 -2.89
CA GLU A 259 1.39 -15.93 -1.54
C GLU A 259 1.85 -14.97 -0.43
N TRP A 260 2.46 -13.84 -0.81
CA TRP A 260 3.07 -12.88 0.11
C TRP A 260 2.48 -11.48 0.06
N VAL A 261 1.50 -11.25 -0.82
CA VAL A 261 0.91 -9.93 -1.09
C VAL A 261 -0.59 -10.03 -1.23
N ASP A 262 -1.32 -9.16 -0.56
CA ASP A 262 -2.78 -9.04 -0.68
C ASP A 262 -3.19 -7.93 -1.64
N MET A 263 -2.41 -6.85 -1.65
CA MET A 263 -2.67 -5.63 -2.40
C MET A 263 -1.39 -5.20 -3.13
N VAL A 264 -1.54 -4.75 -4.35
CA VAL A 264 -0.47 -4.09 -5.11
C VAL A 264 -0.82 -2.62 -5.32
N GLY A 265 0.18 -1.76 -5.38
CA GLY A 265 -0.03 -0.33 -5.57
C GLY A 265 1.14 0.34 -6.26
N MET A 266 1.08 1.65 -6.34
CA MET A 266 2.14 2.49 -6.88
C MET A 266 2.10 3.85 -6.19
N ASP A 267 3.29 4.43 -5.95
CA ASP A 267 3.44 5.82 -5.54
C ASP A 267 3.85 6.65 -6.76
N ASN A 268 3.16 7.74 -7.04
CA ASN A 268 3.49 8.58 -8.20
C ASN A 268 3.11 10.05 -7.99
N TYR A 269 4.08 10.85 -7.65
CA TYR A 269 3.97 12.30 -7.59
C TYR A 269 4.49 12.95 -8.88
N GLY A 270 5.48 12.30 -9.53
CA GLY A 270 6.24 12.86 -10.64
C GLY A 270 5.37 13.20 -11.86
N ASP A 271 4.48 12.28 -12.25
CA ASP A 271 3.61 12.44 -13.42
C ASP A 271 2.34 13.24 -13.09
N MET A 272 2.06 13.49 -11.79
CA MET A 272 0.85 14.15 -11.27
C MET A 272 1.04 15.66 -11.00
N GLY A 273 2.12 16.27 -11.47
CA GLY A 273 2.39 17.70 -11.39
C GLY A 273 3.67 18.08 -10.62
N ARG A 274 4.27 17.17 -9.83
CA ARG A 274 5.52 17.47 -9.11
C ARG A 274 6.67 17.78 -10.05
N ASN A 275 6.85 16.97 -11.09
CA ASN A 275 7.88 17.17 -12.11
C ASN A 275 7.27 17.60 -13.45
N ARG A 276 6.13 17.00 -13.78
CA ARG A 276 5.39 17.22 -15.03
C ARG A 276 3.95 16.74 -14.87
N TYR A 277 3.09 17.20 -15.76
CA TYR A 277 1.75 16.63 -15.95
C TYR A 277 1.81 15.61 -17.11
N ALA A 278 1.95 14.32 -16.77
CA ALA A 278 1.97 13.22 -17.73
C ALA A 278 0.83 12.24 -17.42
N LEU A 279 -0.41 12.73 -17.51
CA LEU A 279 -1.61 12.06 -17.02
C LEU A 279 -1.86 10.71 -17.72
N ASP A 280 -1.63 10.63 -19.03
CA ASP A 280 -1.74 9.36 -19.77
C ASP A 280 -0.70 8.34 -19.26
N THR A 281 0.53 8.78 -18.97
CA THR A 281 1.57 7.92 -18.41
C THR A 281 1.19 7.43 -17.01
N ALA A 282 0.69 8.32 -16.16
CA ALA A 282 0.21 7.94 -14.81
C ALA A 282 -0.92 6.92 -14.88
N ALA A 283 -1.91 7.16 -15.75
CA ALA A 283 -3.05 6.27 -15.95
C ALA A 283 -2.63 4.91 -16.53
N LEU A 284 -1.71 4.86 -17.50
CA LEU A 284 -1.19 3.60 -18.04
C LEU A 284 -0.44 2.78 -17.00
N LYS A 285 0.35 3.41 -16.13
CA LYS A 285 1.00 2.74 -15.00
C LYS A 285 -0.02 2.19 -14.01
N LEU A 286 -1.04 2.97 -13.63
CA LEU A 286 -2.14 2.47 -12.80
C LEU A 286 -2.92 1.33 -13.47
N LYS A 287 -3.05 1.37 -14.80
CA LYS A 287 -3.65 0.26 -15.57
C LYS A 287 -2.83 -1.02 -15.44
N VAL A 288 -1.49 -0.95 -15.52
CA VAL A 288 -0.61 -2.09 -15.26
C VAL A 288 -0.86 -2.68 -13.87
N VAL A 289 -0.91 -1.84 -12.84
CA VAL A 289 -1.18 -2.26 -11.44
C VAL A 289 -2.55 -2.91 -11.32
N SER A 290 -3.60 -2.25 -11.84
CA SER A 290 -4.98 -2.72 -11.78
C SER A 290 -5.19 -4.03 -12.52
N ASP A 291 -4.67 -4.15 -13.74
CA ASP A 291 -4.81 -5.38 -14.54
C ASP A 291 -4.09 -6.57 -13.91
N TYR A 292 -2.89 -6.34 -13.39
CA TYR A 292 -2.19 -7.37 -12.64
C TYR A 292 -2.99 -7.82 -11.42
N ALA A 293 -3.50 -6.87 -10.62
CA ALA A 293 -4.30 -7.17 -9.44
C ALA A 293 -5.55 -7.98 -9.79
N LEU A 294 -6.26 -7.61 -10.84
CA LEU A 294 -7.46 -8.34 -11.31
C LEU A 294 -7.12 -9.78 -11.68
N ARG A 295 -6.07 -10.02 -12.48
CA ARG A 295 -5.65 -11.36 -12.90
C ARG A 295 -5.15 -12.21 -11.73
N ALA A 296 -4.40 -11.60 -10.80
CA ALA A 296 -3.85 -12.26 -9.63
C ALA A 296 -4.87 -12.39 -8.47
N GLY A 297 -6.08 -11.86 -8.61
CA GLY A 297 -7.11 -11.86 -7.57
C GLY A 297 -6.80 -10.95 -6.38
N LYS A 298 -5.94 -9.95 -6.55
CA LYS A 298 -5.49 -9.00 -5.52
C LYS A 298 -6.32 -7.72 -5.52
N LEU A 299 -6.10 -6.87 -4.52
CA LEU A 299 -6.51 -5.47 -4.54
C LEU A 299 -5.47 -4.62 -5.26
N ALA A 300 -5.90 -3.53 -5.88
CA ALA A 300 -5.03 -2.49 -6.40
C ALA A 300 -5.28 -1.17 -5.66
N ALA A 301 -4.26 -0.29 -5.59
CA ALA A 301 -4.37 1.04 -5.01
C ALA A 301 -3.41 2.05 -5.66
N PHE A 302 -3.77 3.31 -5.63
CA PHE A 302 -2.86 4.42 -5.83
C PHE A 302 -2.35 4.82 -4.45
N THR A 303 -1.27 4.18 -4.03
CA THR A 303 -0.83 4.13 -2.63
C THR A 303 -0.30 5.44 -2.12
N GLU A 304 0.30 6.27 -2.98
CA GLU A 304 0.65 7.65 -2.69
C GLU A 304 0.64 8.53 -3.94
N THR A 305 0.13 9.75 -3.81
CA THR A 305 0.20 10.79 -4.82
C THR A 305 -0.01 12.17 -4.19
N GLY A 306 -0.08 13.20 -5.01
CA GLY A 306 -0.41 14.54 -4.58
C GLY A 306 0.39 15.61 -5.31
N LEU A 307 -0.02 16.84 -5.11
CA LEU A 307 0.68 18.04 -5.54
C LEU A 307 0.95 18.92 -4.32
N GLU A 308 2.20 19.08 -3.96
CA GLU A 308 2.59 19.90 -2.80
C GLU A 308 2.10 21.34 -2.98
N SER A 309 1.55 21.91 -1.91
CA SER A 309 0.91 23.23 -1.87
C SER A 309 -0.29 23.43 -2.80
N ILE A 310 -0.64 22.47 -3.61
CA ILE A 310 -1.76 22.46 -4.56
C ILE A 310 -1.92 23.82 -5.29
N PRO A 311 -0.87 24.30 -6.00
CA PRO A 311 -0.91 25.59 -6.68
C PRO A 311 -1.84 25.56 -7.90
N ASN A 312 -2.12 24.38 -8.45
CA ASN A 312 -3.11 24.22 -9.52
C ASN A 312 -4.50 24.10 -8.91
N THR A 313 -5.33 25.10 -9.09
CA THR A 313 -6.65 25.23 -8.48
C THR A 313 -7.66 24.20 -8.96
N THR A 314 -7.41 23.51 -10.10
CA THR A 314 -8.25 22.46 -10.69
C THR A 314 -7.60 21.08 -10.64
N TRP A 315 -6.60 20.90 -9.80
CA TRP A 315 -5.83 19.65 -9.72
C TRP A 315 -6.71 18.44 -9.34
N TRP A 316 -7.70 18.64 -8.51
CA TRP A 316 -8.55 17.56 -8.02
C TRP A 316 -9.40 16.92 -9.12
N THR A 317 -10.04 17.75 -9.97
CA THR A 317 -10.89 17.26 -11.04
C THR A 317 -10.13 17.02 -12.33
N GLU A 318 -9.28 18.01 -12.77
CA GLU A 318 -8.63 17.97 -14.08
C GLU A 318 -7.34 17.12 -14.09
N THR A 319 -6.79 16.78 -12.91
CA THR A 319 -5.61 15.93 -12.81
C THR A 319 -5.95 14.61 -12.13
N LEU A 320 -6.29 14.61 -10.83
CA LEU A 320 -6.46 13.38 -10.07
C LEU A 320 -7.66 12.58 -10.54
N LEU A 321 -8.87 13.17 -10.49
CA LEU A 321 -10.11 12.47 -10.88
C LEU A 321 -10.06 12.00 -12.34
N ARG A 322 -9.51 12.83 -13.22
CA ARG A 322 -9.34 12.49 -14.63
C ARG A 322 -8.49 11.22 -14.78
N VAL A 323 -7.32 11.14 -14.13
CA VAL A 323 -6.46 9.94 -14.17
C VAL A 323 -7.17 8.71 -13.62
N LEU A 324 -7.89 8.84 -12.50
CA LEU A 324 -8.61 7.74 -11.86
C LEU A 324 -9.73 7.17 -12.75
N LYS A 325 -10.32 7.98 -13.63
CA LYS A 325 -11.41 7.58 -14.54
C LYS A 325 -10.93 7.12 -15.92
N MET A 326 -9.62 7.09 -16.19
CA MET A 326 -9.06 6.61 -17.45
C MET A 326 -8.93 5.07 -17.45
N TYR A 327 -9.11 4.44 -18.62
CA TYR A 327 -8.76 3.05 -18.93
C TYR A 327 -9.38 1.95 -18.03
N ASP A 328 -10.58 2.14 -17.50
CA ASP A 328 -11.24 1.17 -16.59
C ASP A 328 -10.34 0.68 -15.45
N ILE A 329 -9.64 1.60 -14.80
CA ILE A 329 -8.77 1.33 -13.67
C ILE A 329 -9.63 1.03 -12.44
N GLN A 330 -9.38 -0.10 -11.76
CA GLN A 330 -10.06 -0.48 -10.52
C GLN A 330 -9.09 -0.37 -9.34
N LEU A 331 -9.34 0.57 -8.45
CA LEU A 331 -8.50 0.82 -7.27
C LEU A 331 -9.36 0.83 -6.00
N ALA A 332 -8.84 0.23 -4.93
CA ALA A 332 -9.48 0.27 -3.63
C ALA A 332 -9.43 1.67 -3.01
N TYR A 333 -8.33 2.37 -3.18
CA TYR A 333 -8.16 3.73 -2.66
C TYR A 333 -7.13 4.53 -3.46
N VAL A 334 -7.18 5.85 -3.28
CA VAL A 334 -6.13 6.80 -3.64
C VAL A 334 -5.74 7.61 -2.40
N LEU A 335 -4.44 7.70 -2.10
CA LEU A 335 -3.92 8.43 -0.95
C LEU A 335 -3.12 9.65 -1.39
N VAL A 336 -3.48 10.83 -0.84
CA VAL A 336 -2.63 12.02 -0.92
C VAL A 336 -1.79 12.15 0.35
N TRP A 337 -0.57 12.71 0.18
CA TRP A 337 0.37 12.84 1.29
C TRP A 337 -0.13 13.80 2.37
N ARG A 338 0.63 13.95 3.43
CA ARG A 338 0.26 14.67 4.66
C ARG A 338 0.26 16.20 4.51
N ASN A 339 -0.49 16.84 5.37
CA ASN A 339 -0.33 18.26 5.67
C ASN A 339 0.59 18.45 6.88
N ASP A 340 1.65 19.27 6.76
CA ASP A 340 2.58 19.48 7.85
C ASP A 340 2.11 20.58 8.80
N ILE A 341 2.32 20.38 10.10
CA ILE A 341 1.97 21.36 11.12
C ILE A 341 2.96 22.56 11.14
N ASN A 342 4.24 22.29 10.81
CA ASN A 342 5.33 23.25 10.96
C ASN A 342 5.72 23.93 9.65
N SER A 343 5.31 23.36 8.52
CA SER A 343 5.63 23.87 7.19
C SER A 343 4.36 24.36 6.48
N PRO A 344 4.18 25.68 6.32
CA PRO A 344 2.97 26.24 5.73
C PRO A 344 2.79 25.92 4.24
N THR A 345 3.82 25.42 3.58
CA THR A 345 3.79 25.05 2.16
C THR A 345 3.78 23.55 1.92
N HIS A 346 4.01 22.73 2.96
CA HIS A 346 4.01 21.28 2.83
C HIS A 346 2.62 20.74 3.20
N TYR A 347 1.71 20.78 2.24
CA TYR A 347 0.38 20.20 2.35
C TYR A 347 -0.07 19.62 1.01
N TYR A 348 -0.87 18.56 1.09
CA TYR A 348 -1.35 17.78 -0.06
C TYR A 348 -2.88 17.58 -0.06
N ALA A 349 -3.57 18.03 0.99
CA ALA A 349 -5.01 18.13 1.04
C ALA A 349 -5.42 19.58 1.38
N PRO A 350 -6.56 20.08 0.89
CA PRO A 350 -6.98 21.43 1.18
C PRO A 350 -7.41 21.58 2.64
N TYR A 351 -7.23 22.79 3.15
CA TYR A 351 -7.72 23.26 4.43
C TYR A 351 -8.62 24.48 4.21
N PRO A 352 -9.41 24.93 5.19
CA PRO A 352 -10.30 26.09 5.03
C PRO A 352 -9.58 27.33 4.52
N GLY A 353 -10.03 27.87 3.37
CA GLY A 353 -9.43 29.04 2.73
C GLY A 353 -8.34 28.75 1.71
N GLN A 354 -7.91 27.50 1.54
CA GLN A 354 -6.96 27.12 0.48
C GLN A 354 -7.63 27.24 -0.91
N VAL A 355 -6.87 27.73 -1.90
CA VAL A 355 -7.41 28.14 -3.22
C VAL A 355 -8.06 27.02 -4.02
N SER A 356 -7.69 25.74 -3.82
CA SER A 356 -8.29 24.61 -4.52
C SER A 356 -9.56 24.05 -3.87
N VAL A 357 -10.02 24.63 -2.74
CA VAL A 357 -11.24 24.16 -2.06
C VAL A 357 -12.45 24.05 -2.98
N PRO A 358 -12.76 25.02 -3.86
CA PRO A 358 -13.92 24.90 -4.75
C PRO A 358 -13.86 23.69 -5.71
N ASP A 359 -12.66 23.32 -6.14
CA ASP A 359 -12.44 22.17 -7.02
C ASP A 359 -12.42 20.86 -6.22
N PHE A 360 -11.88 20.88 -5.01
CA PHE A 360 -11.94 19.75 -4.09
C PHE A 360 -13.38 19.40 -3.70
N MET A 361 -14.27 20.39 -3.56
CA MET A 361 -15.69 20.14 -3.31
C MET A 361 -16.35 19.42 -4.49
N LYS A 362 -15.98 19.72 -5.75
CA LYS A 362 -16.45 18.96 -6.91
C LYS A 362 -15.92 17.52 -6.90
N PHE A 363 -14.68 17.32 -6.49
CA PHE A 363 -14.09 15.99 -6.31
C PHE A 363 -14.79 15.22 -5.18
N TYR A 364 -15.12 15.89 -4.07
CA TYR A 364 -15.88 15.32 -2.95
C TYR A 364 -17.29 14.89 -3.36
N ASP A 365 -17.97 15.68 -4.19
CA ASP A 365 -19.33 15.44 -4.65
C ASP A 365 -19.41 14.41 -5.81
N ASP A 366 -18.27 13.97 -6.36
CA ASP A 366 -18.24 12.97 -7.42
C ASP A 366 -18.57 11.58 -6.86
N PRO A 367 -19.62 10.91 -7.34
CA PRO A 367 -20.07 9.62 -6.78
C PRO A 367 -19.06 8.49 -6.91
N TYR A 368 -18.03 8.65 -7.73
CA TYR A 368 -16.93 7.68 -7.86
C TYR A 368 -15.99 7.70 -6.66
N ILE A 369 -15.95 8.80 -5.91
CA ILE A 369 -15.03 9.00 -4.77
C ILE A 369 -15.80 8.87 -3.45
N LEU A 370 -15.37 7.97 -2.59
CA LEU A 370 -16.00 7.75 -1.30
C LEU A 370 -15.18 8.38 -0.16
N PHE A 371 -15.88 9.08 0.71
CA PHE A 371 -15.40 9.63 1.98
C PHE A 371 -15.98 8.83 3.17
N GLU A 372 -15.55 9.10 4.41
CA GLU A 372 -15.97 8.33 5.59
C GLU A 372 -17.51 8.32 5.77
N ASN A 373 -18.17 9.44 5.52
CA ASN A 373 -19.63 9.56 5.63
C ASN A 373 -20.42 8.76 4.58
N ASN A 374 -19.79 8.36 3.48
CA ASN A 374 -20.41 7.50 2.45
C ASN A 374 -20.38 6.02 2.85
N LEU A 375 -19.51 5.62 3.79
CA LEU A 375 -19.32 4.23 4.16
C LEU A 375 -20.27 3.84 5.29
N GLU A 376 -20.95 2.71 5.11
CA GLU A 376 -21.67 2.05 6.19
C GLU A 376 -21.23 0.58 6.25
N SER A 377 -20.71 0.20 7.41
CA SER A 377 -20.47 -1.22 7.69
C SER A 377 -19.37 -1.88 6.86
N ILE A 378 -18.29 -1.16 6.51
CA ILE A 378 -17.18 -1.71 5.71
C ILE A 378 -16.54 -2.96 6.33
N TYR A 379 -16.64 -3.13 7.64
CA TYR A 379 -16.14 -4.30 8.39
C TYR A 379 -17.18 -5.39 8.58
N LYS A 380 -18.42 -5.22 8.09
CA LYS A 380 -19.48 -6.24 8.08
C LYS A 380 -19.44 -7.06 6.78
N LYS A 381 -20.22 -8.13 6.72
CA LYS A 381 -20.27 -9.06 5.56
C LYS A 381 -20.54 -8.35 4.22
N LYS A 382 -21.33 -7.27 4.24
CA LYS A 382 -21.60 -6.43 3.06
C LYS A 382 -21.52 -4.98 3.49
N VAL A 383 -20.72 -4.21 2.77
CA VAL A 383 -20.69 -2.77 2.86
C VAL A 383 -21.97 -2.18 2.26
N LYS A 384 -22.37 -1.01 2.75
CA LYS A 384 -23.41 -0.18 2.15
C LYS A 384 -22.82 1.18 1.86
N ILE A 385 -23.22 1.78 0.76
CA ILE A 385 -22.92 3.16 0.38
C ILE A 385 -24.18 3.97 0.69
N LYS A 386 -23.99 5.12 1.34
CA LYS A 386 -25.06 6.09 1.65
C LYS A 386 -25.22 7.09 0.55
#